data_72c4b2fa44c7a5bdadd74b2553677423
#
_entry.id   72c4b2fa44c7a5bdadd74b2553677423
#
_cell.length_a   1.000
_cell.length_b   1.000
_cell.length_c   1.000
_cell.angle_alpha   90.00
_cell.angle_beta   90.00
_cell.angle_gamma   90.00
#
_symmetry.space_group_name_H-M   'P 1'
#
loop_
_entity.id
_entity.type
_entity.pdbx_description
1 polymer ?
#
loop_
_entity_poly.entity_id
_entity_poly.type
_entity_poly.pdbx_seq_one_letter_code
_entity_poly.pdbx_strand_id
1 'polypeptide(L)'
;NGAFGYNFDGALEEYVVVDERCVVSPDGEEFLIHVSEGPSAAAVGLIEPWATVEGSYAWAERNHVADGGRLLVVGEGDIDALTAEHKPAEVVRVAADAIEGVEGEFDDVVFFGADADAIEKAALLIGTRGTMCVVLGGEKISRKVSLDIGRVHYDFIRFCGTTGSDPREG
;
A
#
# COMPACT_ATOMS: atom_id res chain seq x y z
N ASN A 1 -16.94 1.68 16.06
CA ASN A 1 -17.82 1.96 14.92
C ASN A 1 -18.12 0.64 14.22
N GLY A 2 -19.37 0.46 13.80
CA GLY A 2 -19.78 -0.70 13.00
C GLY A 2 -19.88 -0.31 11.54
N ALA A 3 -19.55 -1.26 10.66
CA ALA A 3 -19.68 -1.05 9.22
C ALA A 3 -20.98 -1.71 8.70
N PHE A 4 -21.74 -0.95 7.94
CA PHE A 4 -22.94 -1.40 7.26
C PHE A 4 -22.60 -2.49 6.24
N GLY A 5 -23.32 -3.58 6.27
CA GLY A 5 -23.02 -4.75 5.43
C GLY A 5 -21.92 -5.69 5.96
N TYR A 6 -21.26 -5.34 7.10
CA TYR A 6 -20.26 -6.18 7.75
C TYR A 6 -20.62 -6.52 9.20
N ASN A 7 -20.70 -5.51 10.06
CA ASN A 7 -21.10 -5.70 11.48
C ASN A 7 -22.60 -5.58 11.66
N PHE A 8 -23.28 -4.96 10.70
CA PHE A 8 -24.73 -4.78 10.63
C PHE A 8 -25.23 -5.29 9.28
N ASP A 9 -26.54 -5.51 9.18
CA ASP A 9 -27.18 -5.95 7.95
C ASP A 9 -26.90 -4.96 6.79
N GLY A 10 -26.82 -5.48 5.57
CA GLY A 10 -26.61 -4.68 4.36
C GLY A 10 -27.94 -4.15 3.79
N ALA A 11 -27.89 -3.47 2.63
CA ALA A 11 -29.01 -2.80 2.01
C ALA A 11 -29.42 -3.36 0.64
N LEU A 12 -29.18 -4.64 0.36
CA LEU A 12 -29.70 -5.29 -0.86
C LEU A 12 -31.17 -5.67 -0.71
N GLU A 13 -31.97 -4.69 -0.32
CA GLU A 13 -33.40 -4.81 -0.05
C GLU A 13 -34.15 -3.57 -0.54
N GLU A 14 -35.46 -3.70 -0.77
CA GLU A 14 -36.30 -2.58 -1.18
C GLU A 14 -36.46 -1.54 -0.05
N TYR A 15 -36.45 -2.02 1.20
CA TYR A 15 -36.50 -1.20 2.42
C TYR A 15 -35.47 -1.73 3.41
N VAL A 16 -34.73 -0.84 4.03
CA VAL A 16 -33.70 -1.19 5.02
C VAL A 16 -33.86 -0.35 6.28
N VAL A 17 -33.64 -0.97 7.42
CA VAL A 17 -33.50 -0.27 8.70
C VAL A 17 -32.00 -0.15 9.00
N VAL A 18 -31.50 1.06 9.04
CA VAL A 18 -30.09 1.35 9.31
C VAL A 18 -29.90 1.62 10.79
N ASP A 19 -28.94 0.92 11.42
CA ASP A 19 -28.56 1.21 12.81
C ASP A 19 -27.89 2.58 12.89
N GLU A 20 -28.28 3.40 13.86
CA GLU A 20 -27.76 4.75 14.06
C GLU A 20 -26.21 4.79 14.11
N ARG A 21 -25.59 3.75 14.66
CA ARG A 21 -24.12 3.63 14.74
C ARG A 21 -23.42 3.54 13.39
N CYS A 22 -24.16 3.26 12.32
CA CYS A 22 -23.63 3.29 10.94
C CYS A 22 -23.64 4.70 10.34
N VAL A 23 -24.47 5.60 10.85
CA VAL A 23 -24.75 6.90 10.22
C VAL A 23 -24.33 8.09 11.07
N VAL A 24 -24.09 7.88 12.37
CA VAL A 24 -23.63 8.93 13.30
C VAL A 24 -22.45 8.40 14.12
N SER A 25 -21.40 9.21 14.24
CA SER A 25 -20.24 8.91 15.09
C SER A 25 -20.61 9.08 16.57
N PRO A 26 -19.81 8.51 17.51
CA PRO A 26 -19.96 8.75 18.94
C PRO A 26 -19.87 10.24 19.32
N ASP A 27 -19.18 11.05 18.52
CA ASP A 27 -19.01 12.48 18.71
C ASP A 27 -20.12 13.30 18.05
N GLY A 28 -21.13 12.64 17.43
CA GLY A 28 -22.29 13.26 16.81
C GLY A 28 -22.09 13.73 15.38
N GLU A 29 -20.99 13.33 14.71
CA GLU A 29 -20.79 13.62 13.28
C GLU A 29 -21.65 12.69 12.41
N GLU A 30 -22.37 13.26 11.45
CA GLU A 30 -23.15 12.50 10.47
C GLU A 30 -22.25 11.97 9.33
N PHE A 31 -22.39 10.68 9.03
CA PHE A 31 -21.74 10.05 7.88
C PHE A 31 -22.59 10.06 6.62
N LEU A 32 -23.85 10.53 6.72
CA LEU A 32 -24.74 10.66 5.58
C LEU A 32 -24.42 11.92 4.79
N ILE A 33 -24.16 11.75 3.51
CA ILE A 33 -23.97 12.86 2.59
C ILE A 33 -25.28 13.07 1.83
N HIS A 34 -25.92 14.23 2.05
CA HIS A 34 -27.13 14.61 1.34
C HIS A 34 -26.81 14.90 -0.14
N VAL A 35 -27.49 14.21 -1.03
CA VAL A 35 -27.36 14.43 -2.47
C VAL A 35 -28.43 15.42 -2.93
N SER A 36 -28.04 16.46 -3.67
CA SER A 36 -28.96 17.42 -4.26
C SER A 36 -29.87 16.76 -5.30
N GLU A 37 -31.05 17.33 -5.55
CA GLU A 37 -31.90 16.92 -6.66
C GLU A 37 -31.18 17.10 -8.00
N GLY A 38 -31.19 16.08 -8.85
CA GLY A 38 -30.63 16.14 -10.19
C GLY A 38 -29.85 14.90 -10.60
N PRO A 39 -28.86 14.39 -9.85
CA PRO A 39 -28.19 13.16 -10.18
C PRO A 39 -29.15 11.96 -10.16
N SER A 40 -28.99 11.04 -11.11
CA SER A 40 -29.72 9.76 -11.07
C SER A 40 -29.22 8.86 -9.94
N ALA A 41 -30.05 7.96 -9.44
CA ALA A 41 -29.65 6.96 -8.45
C ALA A 41 -28.40 6.16 -8.88
N ALA A 42 -28.29 5.83 -10.18
CA ALA A 42 -27.13 5.16 -10.74
C ALA A 42 -25.85 6.02 -10.65
N ALA A 43 -25.96 7.33 -10.89
CA ALA A 43 -24.82 8.24 -10.75
C ALA A 43 -24.41 8.37 -9.28
N VAL A 44 -25.37 8.47 -8.36
CA VAL A 44 -25.11 8.51 -6.91
C VAL A 44 -24.42 7.23 -6.44
N GLY A 45 -24.87 6.07 -6.90
CA GLY A 45 -24.27 4.77 -6.56
C GLY A 45 -22.80 4.60 -7.05
N LEU A 46 -22.36 5.44 -8.00
CA LEU A 46 -20.99 5.43 -8.52
C LEU A 46 -20.09 6.50 -7.89
N ILE A 47 -20.58 7.32 -6.98
CA ILE A 47 -19.79 8.43 -6.39
C ILE A 47 -18.59 7.89 -5.63
N GLU A 48 -18.77 6.85 -4.78
CA GLU A 48 -17.67 6.30 -3.99
C GLU A 48 -16.57 5.70 -4.87
N PRO A 49 -16.83 4.74 -5.79
CA PRO A 49 -15.78 4.25 -6.66
C PRO A 49 -15.16 5.32 -7.56
N TRP A 50 -15.92 6.34 -7.98
CA TRP A 50 -15.38 7.46 -8.71
C TRP A 50 -14.46 8.32 -7.84
N ALA A 51 -14.86 8.63 -6.61
CA ALA A 51 -14.03 9.38 -5.66
C ALA A 51 -12.72 8.67 -5.35
N THR A 52 -12.72 7.33 -5.29
CA THR A 52 -11.51 6.52 -5.13
C THR A 52 -10.56 6.69 -6.32
N VAL A 53 -11.09 6.69 -7.55
CA VAL A 53 -10.29 6.93 -8.76
C VAL A 53 -9.73 8.35 -8.79
N GLU A 54 -10.55 9.36 -8.54
CA GLU A 54 -10.11 10.77 -8.47
C GLU A 54 -9.06 10.97 -7.36
N GLY A 55 -9.27 10.36 -6.20
CA GLY A 55 -8.33 10.38 -5.09
C GLY A 55 -6.96 9.83 -5.49
N SER A 56 -6.89 8.78 -6.30
CA SER A 56 -5.63 8.19 -6.75
C SER A 56 -4.80 9.15 -7.62
N TYR A 57 -5.43 10.07 -8.34
CA TYR A 57 -4.73 11.12 -9.10
C TYR A 57 -4.38 12.34 -8.26
N ALA A 58 -5.13 12.60 -7.20
CA ALA A 58 -4.91 13.76 -6.34
C ALA A 58 -3.82 13.54 -5.29
N TRP A 59 -3.52 12.30 -4.96
CA TRP A 59 -2.50 11.95 -3.97
C TRP A 59 -1.12 12.02 -4.58
N ALA A 60 -0.34 13.03 -4.17
CA ALA A 60 1.09 13.10 -4.44
C ALA A 60 1.81 12.11 -3.51
N GLU A 61 2.04 10.90 -4.02
CA GLU A 61 2.81 9.91 -3.29
C GLU A 61 4.32 10.15 -3.46
N ARG A 62 5.06 9.79 -2.43
CA ARG A 62 6.51 9.83 -2.45
C ARG A 62 7.05 8.84 -3.51
N ASN A 63 7.89 9.32 -4.43
CA ASN A 63 8.56 8.52 -5.47
C ASN A 63 10.07 8.41 -5.25
N HIS A 64 10.52 8.61 -4.04
CA HIS A 64 11.92 8.56 -3.61
C HIS A 64 12.01 7.86 -2.25
N VAL A 65 13.21 7.49 -1.82
CA VAL A 65 13.43 6.94 -0.47
C VAL A 65 13.12 7.98 0.60
N ALA A 66 12.66 7.53 1.76
CA ALA A 66 12.28 8.42 2.85
C ALA A 66 13.50 9.13 3.43
N ASP A 67 13.47 10.46 3.42
CA ASP A 67 14.48 11.26 4.13
C ASP A 67 14.36 11.01 5.64
N GLY A 68 15.49 10.62 6.24
CA GLY A 68 15.54 10.30 7.67
C GLY A 68 14.86 8.97 8.03
N GLY A 69 14.37 8.22 7.06
CA GLY A 69 13.74 6.92 7.24
C GLY A 69 14.73 5.75 7.33
N ARG A 70 14.19 4.54 7.45
CA ARG A 70 14.94 3.29 7.45
C ARG A 70 14.80 2.61 6.09
N LEU A 71 15.92 2.29 5.46
CA LEU A 71 15.99 1.60 4.18
C LEU A 71 16.54 0.18 4.38
N LEU A 72 15.79 -0.82 3.97
CA LEU A 72 16.26 -2.20 3.84
C LEU A 72 16.68 -2.48 2.40
N VAL A 73 17.88 -2.99 2.23
CA VAL A 73 18.39 -3.47 0.94
C VAL A 73 18.61 -4.97 1.04
N VAL A 74 17.92 -5.74 0.23
CA VAL A 74 18.01 -7.20 0.18
C VAL A 74 18.68 -7.61 -1.11
N GLY A 75 19.74 -8.43 -1.03
CA GLY A 75 20.52 -8.86 -2.17
C GLY A 75 21.61 -7.86 -2.58
N GLU A 76 22.23 -8.14 -3.74
CA GLU A 76 23.37 -7.39 -4.27
C GLU A 76 22.90 -6.39 -5.34
N GLY A 77 23.05 -5.09 -5.05
CA GLY A 77 22.69 -4.06 -6.02
C GLY A 77 23.12 -2.66 -5.58
N ASP A 78 23.14 -1.75 -6.54
CA ASP A 78 23.51 -0.36 -6.35
C ASP A 78 22.27 0.50 -6.00
N ILE A 79 22.37 1.27 -4.93
CA ILE A 79 21.35 2.21 -4.47
C ILE A 79 21.86 3.64 -4.42
N ASP A 80 23.08 3.93 -4.89
CA ASP A 80 23.69 5.24 -4.76
C ASP A 80 22.84 6.34 -5.40
N ALA A 81 22.23 6.03 -6.54
CA ALA A 81 21.35 6.96 -7.24
C ALA A 81 20.03 7.23 -6.49
N LEU A 82 19.50 6.24 -5.73
CA LEU A 82 18.30 6.44 -4.90
C LEU A 82 18.59 7.28 -3.66
N THR A 83 19.81 7.19 -3.13
CA THR A 83 20.23 7.87 -1.90
C THR A 83 21.06 9.13 -2.15
N ALA A 84 21.22 9.55 -3.41
CA ALA A 84 22.00 10.73 -3.77
C ALA A 84 21.39 12.02 -3.21
N GLU A 85 20.10 12.22 -3.44
CA GLU A 85 19.36 13.43 -3.05
C GLU A 85 18.58 13.24 -1.76
N HIS A 86 18.05 12.03 -1.52
CA HIS A 86 17.26 11.67 -0.35
C HIS A 86 18.04 10.74 0.57
N LYS A 87 18.17 11.13 1.84
CA LYS A 87 19.06 10.47 2.79
C LYS A 87 18.28 9.68 3.85
N PRO A 88 18.23 8.34 3.77
CA PRO A 88 17.75 7.54 4.88
C PRO A 88 18.67 7.72 6.09
N ALA A 89 18.12 7.68 7.30
CA ALA A 89 18.90 7.73 8.54
C ALA A 89 19.62 6.41 8.82
N GLU A 90 19.05 5.30 8.35
CA GLU A 90 19.61 3.97 8.51
C GLU A 90 19.48 3.19 7.20
N VAL A 91 20.53 2.50 6.81
CA VAL A 91 20.53 1.55 5.69
C VAL A 91 20.98 0.19 6.21
N VAL A 92 20.06 -0.78 6.18
CA VAL A 92 20.34 -2.18 6.53
C VAL A 92 20.51 -2.97 5.25
N ARG A 93 21.61 -3.72 5.11
CA ARG A 93 21.87 -4.59 3.96
C ARG A 93 21.94 -6.05 4.41
N VAL A 94 21.21 -6.90 3.70
CA VAL A 94 21.20 -8.35 3.97
C VAL A 94 21.17 -9.15 2.67
N ALA A 95 21.70 -10.35 2.71
CA ALA A 95 21.46 -11.31 1.63
C ALA A 95 20.04 -11.87 1.71
N ALA A 96 19.50 -12.35 0.59
CA ALA A 96 18.11 -12.85 0.52
C ALA A 96 17.87 -14.04 1.48
N ASP A 97 18.85 -14.89 1.69
CA ASP A 97 18.79 -16.04 2.62
C ASP A 97 18.87 -15.63 4.11
N ALA A 98 19.33 -14.41 4.39
CA ALA A 98 19.43 -13.85 5.75
C ALA A 98 18.22 -13.00 6.16
N ILE A 99 17.21 -12.84 5.32
CA ILE A 99 16.04 -11.97 5.55
C ILE A 99 15.25 -12.36 6.82
N GLU A 100 15.23 -13.64 7.20
CA GLU A 100 14.52 -14.11 8.40
C GLU A 100 15.09 -13.54 9.71
N GLY A 101 16.33 -13.10 9.72
CA GLY A 101 16.97 -12.49 10.88
C GLY A 101 16.76 -10.99 11.00
N VAL A 102 16.03 -10.38 10.07
CA VAL A 102 15.79 -8.93 10.06
C VAL A 102 14.57 -8.61 10.91
N GLU A 103 14.71 -7.66 11.82
CA GLU A 103 13.65 -7.22 12.72
C GLU A 103 13.30 -5.75 12.51
N GLY A 104 12.04 -5.42 12.84
CA GLY A 104 11.50 -4.06 12.78
C GLY A 104 10.88 -3.73 11.43
N GLU A 105 10.41 -2.48 11.30
CA GLU A 105 9.77 -1.98 10.10
C GLU A 105 10.69 -1.00 9.37
N PHE A 106 10.52 -0.93 8.05
CA PHE A 106 11.30 -0.07 7.17
C PHE A 106 10.37 0.83 6.35
N ASP A 107 10.79 2.07 6.16
CA ASP A 107 10.07 3.02 5.30
C ASP A 107 10.22 2.67 3.83
N ASP A 108 11.36 2.07 3.46
CA ASP A 108 11.63 1.59 2.11
C ASP A 108 12.34 0.25 2.14
N VAL A 109 12.00 -0.59 1.16
CA VAL A 109 12.65 -1.87 0.89
C VAL A 109 13.06 -1.93 -0.58
N VAL A 110 14.34 -2.12 -0.86
CA VAL A 110 14.82 -2.39 -2.22
C VAL A 110 15.32 -3.83 -2.27
N PHE A 111 14.66 -4.65 -3.06
CA PHE A 111 14.94 -6.07 -3.20
C PHE A 111 15.57 -6.35 -4.55
N PHE A 112 16.81 -6.81 -4.57
CA PHE A 112 17.52 -7.25 -5.77
C PHE A 112 17.46 -8.77 -5.90
N GLY A 113 16.88 -9.26 -7.00
CA GLY A 113 16.75 -10.68 -7.31
C GLY A 113 15.30 -11.14 -7.50
N ALA A 114 15.10 -12.46 -7.62
CA ALA A 114 13.84 -13.08 -7.98
C ALA A 114 13.39 -14.21 -7.02
N ASP A 115 13.98 -14.28 -5.83
CA ASP A 115 13.58 -15.26 -4.82
C ASP A 115 12.21 -14.93 -4.23
N ALA A 116 11.20 -15.74 -4.56
CA ALA A 116 9.82 -15.52 -4.15
C ALA A 116 9.62 -15.58 -2.64
N ASP A 117 10.31 -16.48 -1.93
CA ASP A 117 10.16 -16.63 -0.47
C ASP A 117 10.77 -15.43 0.25
N ALA A 118 11.92 -14.97 -0.22
CA ALA A 118 12.58 -13.79 0.33
C ALA A 118 11.80 -12.50 0.04
N ILE A 119 11.18 -12.36 -1.16
CA ILE A 119 10.30 -11.24 -1.50
C ILE A 119 9.09 -11.20 -0.55
N GLU A 120 8.44 -12.33 -0.29
CA GLU A 120 7.29 -12.41 0.62
C GLU A 120 7.68 -11.99 2.05
N LYS A 121 8.84 -12.42 2.54
CA LYS A 121 9.37 -12.04 3.85
C LYS A 121 9.73 -10.56 3.93
N ALA A 122 10.39 -10.03 2.91
CA ALA A 122 10.75 -8.61 2.83
C ALA A 122 9.49 -7.71 2.84
N ALA A 123 8.41 -8.14 2.16
CA ALA A 123 7.14 -7.42 2.15
C ALA A 123 6.49 -7.27 3.53
N LEU A 124 6.74 -8.21 4.46
CA LEU A 124 6.24 -8.11 5.83
C LEU A 124 6.95 -7.05 6.67
N LEU A 125 8.16 -6.65 6.25
CA LEU A 125 8.99 -5.66 6.94
C LEU A 125 8.72 -4.22 6.53
N ILE A 126 7.82 -3.99 5.55
CA ILE A 126 7.44 -2.65 5.12
C ILE A 126 6.55 -2.02 6.20
N GLY A 127 6.92 -0.84 6.67
CA GLY A 127 6.11 -0.04 7.58
C GLY A 127 4.93 0.67 6.88
N THR A 128 4.05 1.27 7.67
CA THR A 128 2.93 2.10 7.16
C THR A 128 3.44 3.21 6.25
N ARG A 129 2.83 3.38 5.07
CA ARG A 129 3.23 4.31 4.00
C ARG A 129 4.60 4.00 3.38
N GLY A 130 5.12 2.80 3.63
CA GLY A 130 6.37 2.35 3.07
C GLY A 130 6.27 1.88 1.62
N THR A 131 7.40 1.79 0.96
CA THR A 131 7.49 1.35 -0.45
C THR A 131 8.46 0.18 -0.57
N MET A 132 8.07 -0.84 -1.34
CA MET A 132 8.97 -1.91 -1.75
C MET A 132 9.17 -1.87 -3.26
N CYS A 133 10.44 -1.77 -3.68
CA CYS A 133 10.85 -1.89 -5.07
C CYS A 133 11.57 -3.22 -5.30
N VAL A 134 11.05 -4.04 -6.23
CA VAL A 134 11.67 -5.31 -6.63
C VAL A 134 12.43 -5.13 -7.94
N VAL A 135 13.74 -5.33 -7.91
CA VAL A 135 14.66 -5.17 -9.05
C VAL A 135 15.10 -6.56 -9.49
N LEU A 136 14.56 -7.02 -10.60
CA LEU A 136 14.76 -8.40 -11.05
C LEU A 136 16.12 -8.65 -11.73
N GLY A 137 16.79 -7.61 -12.26
CA GLY A 137 18.08 -7.76 -12.94
C GLY A 137 18.06 -8.71 -14.14
N GLY A 138 16.91 -8.83 -14.82
CA GLY A 138 16.69 -9.78 -15.90
C GLY A 138 16.29 -11.19 -15.48
N GLU A 139 16.23 -11.48 -14.18
CA GLU A 139 15.75 -12.74 -13.64
C GLU A 139 14.22 -12.85 -13.71
N LYS A 140 13.70 -14.04 -13.42
CA LYS A 140 12.26 -14.31 -13.35
C LYS A 140 11.92 -14.96 -12.03
N ILE A 141 10.91 -14.43 -11.37
CA ILE A 141 10.33 -15.06 -10.20
C ILE A 141 9.73 -16.41 -10.61
N SER A 142 10.16 -17.49 -9.95
CA SER A 142 9.84 -18.87 -10.32
C SER A 142 8.38 -19.27 -10.07
N ARG A 143 7.68 -18.56 -9.19
CA ARG A 143 6.27 -18.78 -8.82
C ARG A 143 5.57 -17.46 -8.53
N LYS A 144 4.27 -17.50 -8.34
CA LYS A 144 3.53 -16.34 -7.81
C LYS A 144 3.97 -16.04 -6.39
N VAL A 145 4.15 -14.78 -6.05
CA VAL A 145 4.36 -14.29 -4.68
C VAL A 145 3.04 -14.02 -4.00
N SER A 146 2.95 -14.33 -2.71
CA SER A 146 1.79 -14.08 -1.86
C SER A 146 2.05 -12.82 -1.05
N LEU A 147 1.28 -11.76 -1.31
CA LEU A 147 1.39 -10.48 -0.62
C LEU A 147 0.07 -10.16 0.06
N ASP A 148 0.13 -9.51 1.22
CA ASP A 148 -1.07 -8.99 1.88
C ASP A 148 -1.54 -7.70 1.19
N ILE A 149 -2.46 -7.87 0.24
CA ILE A 149 -3.06 -6.75 -0.51
C ILE A 149 -3.85 -5.80 0.41
N GLY A 150 -4.37 -6.30 1.54
CA GLY A 150 -5.05 -5.45 2.53
C GLY A 150 -4.17 -4.31 3.01
N ARG A 151 -2.87 -4.54 3.18
CA ARG A 151 -1.92 -3.52 3.61
C ARG A 151 -1.71 -2.38 2.59
N VAL A 152 -1.91 -2.64 1.29
CA VAL A 152 -1.89 -1.58 0.27
C VAL A 152 -2.99 -0.56 0.56
N HIS A 153 -4.16 -1.03 1.01
CA HIS A 153 -5.30 -0.17 1.32
C HIS A 153 -5.24 0.42 2.75
N TYR A 154 -4.95 -0.41 3.74
CA TYR A 154 -5.06 -0.01 5.16
C TYR A 154 -3.78 0.62 5.72
N ASP A 155 -2.60 0.15 5.26
CA ASP A 155 -1.30 0.67 5.69
C ASP A 155 -0.70 1.63 4.67
N PHE A 156 -1.35 1.82 3.51
CA PHE A 156 -0.87 2.67 2.42
C PHE A 156 0.52 2.27 1.91
N ILE A 157 0.86 0.98 1.99
CA ILE A 157 2.13 0.48 1.44
C ILE A 157 2.04 0.40 -0.09
N ARG A 158 3.19 0.45 -0.73
CA ARG A 158 3.29 0.36 -2.19
C ARG A 158 4.27 -0.69 -2.63
N PHE A 159 3.93 -1.33 -3.75
CA PHE A 159 4.83 -2.23 -4.45
C PHE A 159 5.09 -1.68 -5.85
N CYS A 160 6.35 -1.60 -6.20
CA CYS A 160 6.81 -1.27 -7.54
C CYS A 160 7.95 -2.20 -7.93
N GLY A 161 8.46 -2.08 -9.13
CA GLY A 161 9.61 -2.88 -9.54
C GLY A 161 9.94 -2.75 -11.02
N THR A 162 11.12 -3.25 -11.36
CA THR A 162 11.63 -3.29 -12.72
C THR A 162 12.14 -4.67 -13.07
N THR A 163 12.08 -5.02 -14.35
CA THR A 163 12.76 -6.20 -14.88
C THR A 163 14.24 -5.92 -15.16
N GLY A 164 14.64 -4.66 -15.17
CA GLY A 164 16.02 -4.21 -15.29
C GLY A 164 16.82 -4.35 -14.00
N SER A 165 17.96 -3.68 -13.95
CA SER A 165 18.87 -3.67 -12.80
C SER A 165 18.96 -2.32 -12.08
N ASP A 166 18.31 -1.29 -12.63
CA ASP A 166 18.26 0.05 -12.03
C ASP A 166 16.95 0.22 -11.21
N PRO A 167 17.03 0.39 -9.88
CA PRO A 167 15.85 0.54 -9.05
C PRO A 167 15.03 1.81 -9.35
N ARG A 168 15.58 2.79 -10.08
CA ARG A 168 14.84 4.01 -10.48
C ARG A 168 13.84 3.78 -11.60
N GLU A 169 13.87 2.62 -12.23
CA GLU A 169 12.92 2.24 -13.28
C GLU A 169 11.62 1.63 -12.70
N GLY A 170 11.55 1.42 -11.38
CA GLY A 170 10.45 0.76 -10.68
C GLY A 170 9.43 1.71 -10.05
#